data_d204317d8064b7fd8d247433ccd8e91f
#
_entry.id   d204317d8064b7fd8d247433ccd8e91f
#
_cell.length_a   1.000
_cell.length_b   1.000
_cell.length_c   1.000
_cell.angle_alpha   90.00
_cell.angle_beta   90.00
_cell.angle_gamma   90.00
#
_symmetry.space_group_name_H-M   'P 1'
#
loop_
_entity.id
_entity.type
_entity.pdbx_description
1 polymer ?
#
loop_
_entity_poly.entity_id
_entity_poly.type
_entity_poly.pdbx_seq_one_letter_code
_entity_poly.pdbx_strand_id
1 'polypeptide(L)'
;MSQRLREMLAMMKTELLAVHVASDPAFALDVGTFIMVDRESRLASFDIPSDLRASAPSRLLPDFKPTTAAAAEWAKLDEALDRTWVNHQAVSDRYDAFCSLPDEARAAWLGWAIARTLHAVPAGRREAAFLDHLGTKLAIDVAAWWRPTALTYFDKLTKPGILALFEEIGGLELRVRYSGSKKHDLAASAERLFGGDVIIESEIQERAIAWLPDQMRFGVPEGCDEPISADNSASDLADAVNGDGDTDGDDSFAQAA
;
A
#
# COMPACT_ATOMS: atom_id res chain seq x y z
N MET A 1 9.42 -13.38 -1.96
CA MET A 1 9.35 -12.02 -2.52
C MET A 1 10.27 -11.09 -1.74
N SER A 2 11.03 -10.20 -2.42
CA SER A 2 11.93 -9.25 -1.76
C SER A 2 11.16 -8.15 -1.03
N GLN A 3 11.76 -7.54 0.01
CA GLN A 3 11.18 -6.40 0.73
C GLN A 3 10.88 -5.23 -0.23
N ARG A 4 11.84 -4.88 -1.09
CA ARG A 4 11.69 -3.82 -2.10
C ARG A 4 10.49 -4.05 -3.03
N LEU A 5 10.24 -5.30 -3.44
CA LEU A 5 9.08 -5.61 -4.28
C LEU A 5 7.76 -5.42 -3.51
N ARG A 6 7.69 -5.84 -2.24
CA ARG A 6 6.51 -5.61 -1.40
C ARG A 6 6.20 -4.12 -1.23
N GLU A 7 7.22 -3.31 -0.99
CA GLU A 7 7.08 -1.85 -0.86
C GLU A 7 6.63 -1.20 -2.18
N MET A 8 7.19 -1.63 -3.31
CA MET A 8 6.78 -1.15 -4.63
C MET A 8 5.31 -1.46 -4.92
N LEU A 9 4.87 -2.70 -4.66
CA LEU A 9 3.47 -3.10 -4.85
C LEU A 9 2.52 -2.33 -3.92
N ALA A 10 2.92 -2.10 -2.66
CA ALA A 10 2.15 -1.28 -1.73
C ALA A 10 1.98 0.16 -2.24
N MET A 11 3.04 0.77 -2.79
CA MET A 11 2.95 2.12 -3.38
C MET A 11 2.01 2.16 -4.57
N MET A 12 2.09 1.19 -5.50
CA MET A 12 1.19 1.12 -6.66
C MET A 12 -0.27 0.91 -6.24
N LYS A 13 -0.51 0.03 -5.25
CA LYS A 13 -1.86 -0.21 -4.70
C LYS A 13 -2.43 1.05 -4.06
N THR A 14 -1.62 1.80 -3.30
CA THR A 14 -2.05 3.06 -2.69
C THR A 14 -2.32 4.14 -3.74
N GLU A 15 -1.51 4.24 -4.80
CA GLU A 15 -1.73 5.15 -5.92
C GLU A 15 -3.08 4.88 -6.60
N LEU A 16 -3.39 3.59 -6.85
CA LEU A 16 -4.67 3.17 -7.40
C LEU A 16 -5.85 3.58 -6.49
N LEU A 17 -5.73 3.31 -5.19
CA LEU A 17 -6.74 3.72 -4.20
C LEU A 17 -6.91 5.25 -4.18
N ALA A 18 -5.80 6.01 -4.22
CA ALA A 18 -5.83 7.46 -4.20
C ALA A 18 -6.60 8.06 -5.38
N VAL A 19 -6.42 7.52 -6.60
CA VAL A 19 -7.20 7.95 -7.78
C VAL A 19 -8.69 7.75 -7.56
N HIS A 20 -9.11 6.59 -7.04
CA HIS A 20 -10.53 6.31 -6.81
C HIS A 20 -11.12 7.20 -5.72
N VAL A 21 -10.39 7.43 -4.63
CA VAL A 21 -10.83 8.35 -3.57
C VAL A 21 -10.94 9.77 -4.10
N ALA A 22 -9.97 10.24 -4.88
CA ALA A 22 -10.00 11.59 -5.44
C ALA A 22 -11.11 11.78 -6.49
N SER A 23 -11.51 10.72 -7.16
CA SER A 23 -12.57 10.74 -8.17
C SER A 23 -13.98 10.68 -7.57
N ASP A 24 -14.12 10.38 -6.28
CA ASP A 24 -15.39 10.32 -5.55
C ASP A 24 -15.37 11.26 -4.34
N PRO A 25 -15.76 12.53 -4.51
CA PRO A 25 -15.75 13.51 -3.42
C PRO A 25 -16.65 13.16 -2.24
N ALA A 26 -17.77 12.46 -2.47
CA ALA A 26 -18.67 12.05 -1.40
C ALA A 26 -18.03 10.97 -0.54
N PHE A 27 -17.44 9.96 -1.18
CA PHE A 27 -16.65 8.93 -0.47
C PHE A 27 -15.44 9.53 0.25
N ALA A 28 -14.73 10.48 -0.36
CA ALA A 28 -13.60 11.17 0.26
C ALA A 28 -14.01 11.91 1.54
N LEU A 29 -15.19 12.54 1.55
CA LEU A 29 -15.73 13.21 2.74
C LEU A 29 -16.01 12.21 3.88
N ASP A 30 -16.65 11.09 3.58
CA ASP A 30 -16.94 10.04 4.56
C ASP A 30 -15.67 9.46 5.16
N VAL A 31 -14.68 9.12 4.33
CA VAL A 31 -13.38 8.61 4.75
C VAL A 31 -12.63 9.62 5.61
N GLY A 32 -12.57 10.87 5.18
CA GLY A 32 -11.89 11.93 5.92
C GLY A 32 -12.52 12.19 7.28
N THR A 33 -13.85 12.22 7.33
CA THR A 33 -14.61 12.38 8.56
C THR A 33 -14.35 11.21 9.51
N PHE A 34 -14.45 9.97 9.01
CA PHE A 34 -14.20 8.78 9.82
C PHE A 34 -12.78 8.77 10.42
N ILE A 35 -11.75 9.07 9.61
CA ILE A 35 -10.36 9.10 10.08
C ILE A 35 -10.19 10.11 11.23
N MET A 36 -10.76 11.31 11.08
CA MET A 36 -10.69 12.35 12.11
C MET A 36 -11.40 11.92 13.40
N VAL A 37 -12.65 11.45 13.29
CA VAL A 37 -13.48 11.06 14.44
C VAL A 37 -12.90 9.86 15.19
N ASP A 38 -12.41 8.84 14.48
CA ASP A 38 -11.81 7.67 15.11
C ASP A 38 -10.53 8.02 15.86
N ARG A 39 -9.71 8.91 15.35
CA ARG A 39 -8.51 9.42 16.03
C ARG A 39 -8.81 10.21 17.30
N GLU A 40 -9.84 11.05 17.27
CA GLU A 40 -10.28 11.81 18.44
C GLU A 40 -10.93 10.92 19.52
N SER A 41 -11.63 9.85 19.10
CA SER A 41 -12.38 8.96 20.01
C SER A 41 -11.50 7.91 20.69
N ARG A 42 -10.28 7.65 20.19
CA ARG A 42 -9.37 6.62 20.69
C ARG A 42 -8.00 7.20 21.00
N LEU A 43 -7.52 6.95 22.22
CA LEU A 43 -6.21 7.41 22.70
C LEU A 43 -5.02 6.83 21.90
N ALA A 44 -5.23 5.82 21.04
CA ALA A 44 -4.21 5.25 20.14
C ALA A 44 -4.88 4.54 18.96
N SER A 45 -5.22 5.26 17.90
CA SER A 45 -5.61 4.63 16.64
C SER A 45 -4.42 4.64 15.69
N PHE A 46 -3.54 3.65 15.82
CA PHE A 46 -2.41 3.43 14.89
C PHE A 46 -2.81 2.58 13.68
N ASP A 47 -4.07 2.14 13.60
CA ASP A 47 -4.54 1.20 12.59
C ASP A 47 -4.96 1.88 11.28
N ILE A 48 -5.10 3.21 11.28
CA ILE A 48 -5.46 3.97 10.08
C ILE A 48 -4.20 4.57 9.46
N PRO A 49 -3.74 4.05 8.29
CA PRO A 49 -2.52 4.51 7.63
C PRO A 49 -2.80 5.78 6.80
N SER A 50 -3.13 6.87 7.47
CA SER A 50 -3.35 8.18 6.86
C SER A 50 -2.77 9.26 7.75
N ASP A 51 -2.23 10.30 7.15
CA ASP A 51 -1.82 11.52 7.86
C ASP A 51 -2.68 12.68 7.37
N LEU A 52 -3.86 12.81 7.97
CA LEU A 52 -4.87 13.79 7.55
C LEU A 52 -4.45 15.22 7.91
N ARG A 53 -3.46 15.73 7.20
CA ARG A 53 -3.04 17.14 7.21
C ARG A 53 -2.90 17.66 5.78
N ALA A 54 -3.46 16.93 4.81
CA ALA A 54 -3.27 17.14 3.37
C ALA A 54 -1.79 17.13 2.93
N SER A 55 -0.88 16.67 3.77
CA SER A 55 0.54 16.49 3.44
C SER A 55 0.77 15.13 2.82
N ALA A 56 1.45 15.09 1.69
CA ALA A 56 1.84 13.82 1.09
C ALA A 56 2.84 13.09 2.02
N PRO A 57 2.63 11.80 2.31
CA PRO A 57 3.56 11.03 3.12
C PRO A 57 4.89 10.82 2.40
N SER A 58 5.95 10.54 3.16
CA SER A 58 7.23 10.14 2.59
C SER A 58 7.07 8.82 1.83
N ARG A 59 7.68 8.73 0.65
CA ARG A 59 7.65 7.51 -0.15
C ARG A 59 8.48 6.41 0.52
N LEU A 60 7.96 5.17 0.54
CA LEU A 60 8.70 3.99 0.99
C LEU A 60 9.96 3.74 0.17
N LEU A 61 9.89 4.05 -1.13
CA LEU A 61 11.03 3.98 -2.06
C LEU A 61 11.22 5.38 -2.67
N PRO A 62 12.28 6.12 -2.29
CA PRO A 62 12.54 7.48 -2.79
C PRO A 62 12.70 7.55 -4.32
N ASP A 63 13.24 6.49 -4.92
CA ASP A 63 13.48 6.36 -6.36
C ASP A 63 12.28 5.78 -7.14
N PHE A 64 11.15 5.53 -6.48
CA PHE A 64 9.93 5.05 -7.14
C PHE A 64 9.42 6.09 -8.13
N LYS A 65 9.33 5.69 -9.40
CA LYS A 65 8.74 6.49 -10.46
C LYS A 65 7.38 5.89 -10.83
N PRO A 66 6.29 6.62 -10.62
CA PRO A 66 4.96 6.14 -11.01
C PRO A 66 4.86 6.08 -12.54
N THR A 67 4.57 4.90 -13.07
CA THR A 67 4.40 4.63 -14.52
C THR A 67 3.10 3.89 -14.80
N THR A 68 2.17 3.92 -13.84
CA THR A 68 0.89 3.22 -13.89
C THR A 68 -0.19 4.07 -14.58
N ALA A 69 -1.26 3.42 -15.04
CA ALA A 69 -2.45 4.14 -15.50
C ALA A 69 -3.05 5.02 -14.38
N ALA A 70 -2.97 4.57 -13.12
CA ALA A 70 -3.41 5.33 -11.96
C ALA A 70 -2.60 6.64 -11.80
N ALA A 71 -1.29 6.62 -12.04
CA ALA A 71 -0.47 7.83 -12.00
C ALA A 71 -0.86 8.83 -13.09
N ALA A 72 -1.17 8.36 -14.29
CA ALA A 72 -1.63 9.20 -15.38
C ALA A 72 -3.00 9.84 -15.05
N GLU A 73 -3.89 9.07 -14.45
CA GLU A 73 -5.21 9.58 -14.03
C GLU A 73 -5.10 10.56 -12.86
N TRP A 74 -4.22 10.29 -11.89
CA TRP A 74 -3.92 11.23 -10.82
C TRP A 74 -3.45 12.59 -11.36
N ALA A 75 -2.57 12.59 -12.37
CA ALA A 75 -2.12 13.82 -13.00
C ALA A 75 -3.29 14.61 -13.64
N LYS A 76 -4.22 13.93 -14.30
CA LYS A 76 -5.42 14.59 -14.86
C LYS A 76 -6.31 15.17 -13.78
N LEU A 77 -6.55 14.44 -12.68
CA LEU A 77 -7.33 14.95 -11.54
C LEU A 77 -6.65 16.20 -10.94
N ASP A 78 -5.34 16.17 -10.78
CA ASP A 78 -4.58 17.30 -10.28
C ASP A 78 -4.66 18.52 -11.22
N GLU A 79 -4.51 18.31 -12.53
CA GLU A 79 -4.62 19.37 -13.54
C GLU A 79 -6.04 19.98 -13.62
N ALA A 80 -7.07 19.18 -13.38
CA ALA A 80 -8.46 19.61 -13.43
C ALA A 80 -8.89 20.47 -12.22
N LEU A 81 -8.08 20.53 -11.16
CA LEU A 81 -8.40 21.34 -9.99
C LEU A 81 -8.44 22.85 -10.34
N ASP A 82 -9.50 23.53 -9.94
CA ASP A 82 -9.61 24.99 -10.07
C ASP A 82 -8.67 25.67 -9.08
N ARG A 83 -7.59 26.24 -9.60
CA ARG A 83 -6.54 26.94 -8.85
C ARG A 83 -6.66 28.46 -8.89
N THR A 84 -7.77 29.02 -9.35
CA THR A 84 -7.95 30.48 -9.46
C THR A 84 -7.76 31.19 -8.13
N TRP A 85 -8.17 30.57 -7.04
CA TRP A 85 -8.05 31.07 -5.68
C TRP A 85 -6.62 31.14 -5.14
N VAL A 86 -5.69 30.35 -5.67
CA VAL A 86 -4.32 30.19 -5.12
C VAL A 86 -3.48 31.46 -5.30
N ASN A 87 -3.77 32.26 -6.32
CA ASN A 87 -2.94 33.38 -6.75
C ASN A 87 -3.12 34.66 -5.89
N HIS A 88 -4.07 34.70 -4.97
CA HIS A 88 -4.26 35.83 -4.08
C HIS A 88 -3.15 35.90 -3.01
N GLN A 89 -2.64 37.10 -2.73
CA GLN A 89 -1.52 37.27 -1.81
C GLN A 89 -1.91 37.06 -0.35
N ALA A 90 -3.00 37.69 0.10
CA ALA A 90 -3.48 37.52 1.46
C ALA A 90 -4.19 36.18 1.65
N VAL A 91 -4.02 35.55 2.83
CA VAL A 91 -4.67 34.26 3.16
C VAL A 91 -6.20 34.44 3.17
N SER A 92 -6.70 35.56 3.68
CA SER A 92 -8.13 35.90 3.68
C SER A 92 -8.71 35.91 2.27
N ASP A 93 -8.03 36.57 1.33
CA ASP A 93 -8.49 36.67 -0.05
C ASP A 93 -8.48 35.31 -0.75
N ARG A 94 -7.47 34.45 -0.45
CA ARG A 94 -7.44 33.07 -0.92
C ARG A 94 -8.61 32.25 -0.38
N TYR A 95 -8.91 32.41 0.90
CA TYR A 95 -10.03 31.72 1.52
C TYR A 95 -11.38 32.15 0.91
N ASP A 96 -11.60 33.46 0.77
CA ASP A 96 -12.84 33.98 0.20
C ASP A 96 -13.01 33.55 -1.25
N ALA A 97 -11.92 33.57 -2.03
CA ALA A 97 -11.92 33.08 -3.41
C ALA A 97 -12.19 31.55 -3.48
N PHE A 98 -11.60 30.77 -2.57
CA PHE A 98 -11.87 29.33 -2.46
C PHE A 98 -13.34 29.06 -2.11
N CYS A 99 -13.90 29.77 -1.13
CA CYS A 99 -15.30 29.64 -0.76
C CYS A 99 -16.26 30.04 -1.88
N SER A 100 -15.79 30.87 -2.84
CA SER A 100 -16.57 31.29 -4.00
C SER A 100 -16.58 30.26 -5.14
N LEU A 101 -15.77 29.22 -5.06
CA LEU A 101 -15.79 28.12 -6.03
C LEU A 101 -17.14 27.37 -5.99
N PRO A 102 -17.57 26.79 -7.12
CA PRO A 102 -18.69 25.85 -7.15
C PRO A 102 -18.47 24.68 -6.18
N ASP A 103 -19.56 24.10 -5.68
CA ASP A 103 -19.52 23.00 -4.73
C ASP A 103 -18.72 21.80 -5.25
N GLU A 104 -18.85 21.49 -6.53
CA GLU A 104 -18.12 20.42 -7.19
C GLU A 104 -16.62 20.67 -7.21
N ALA A 105 -16.19 21.91 -7.44
CA ALA A 105 -14.77 22.26 -7.43
C ALA A 105 -14.17 22.17 -6.02
N ARG A 106 -14.92 22.61 -4.99
CA ARG A 106 -14.52 22.45 -3.58
C ARG A 106 -14.46 20.98 -3.16
N ALA A 107 -15.45 20.18 -3.60
CA ALA A 107 -15.49 18.75 -3.34
C ALA A 107 -14.31 18.03 -4.01
N ALA A 108 -13.94 18.41 -5.25
CA ALA A 108 -12.75 17.88 -5.92
C ALA A 108 -11.46 18.16 -5.12
N TRP A 109 -11.32 19.36 -4.57
CA TRP A 109 -10.21 19.71 -3.69
C TRP A 109 -10.17 18.86 -2.41
N LEU A 110 -11.34 18.59 -1.81
CA LEU A 110 -11.45 17.73 -0.64
C LEU A 110 -10.99 16.31 -0.95
N GLY A 111 -11.52 15.73 -2.05
CA GLY A 111 -11.13 14.39 -2.50
C GLY A 111 -9.62 14.30 -2.75
N TRP A 112 -9.06 15.26 -3.48
CA TRP A 112 -7.63 15.33 -3.75
C TRP A 112 -6.79 15.45 -2.48
N ALA A 113 -7.20 16.31 -1.53
CA ALA A 113 -6.49 16.52 -0.28
C ALA A 113 -6.47 15.26 0.58
N ILE A 114 -7.60 14.57 0.73
CA ILE A 114 -7.69 13.34 1.51
C ILE A 114 -6.87 12.22 0.85
N ALA A 115 -7.06 12.00 -0.45
CA ALA A 115 -6.42 10.92 -1.17
C ALA A 115 -4.89 10.99 -1.12
N ARG A 116 -4.30 12.20 -1.22
CA ARG A 116 -2.85 12.37 -1.16
C ARG A 116 -2.23 12.07 0.20
N THR A 117 -3.03 11.99 1.28
CA THR A 117 -2.53 11.68 2.63
C THR A 117 -2.39 10.18 2.89
N LEU A 118 -2.90 9.33 2.01
CA LEU A 118 -2.88 7.88 2.20
C LEU A 118 -1.45 7.33 2.14
N HIS A 119 -1.10 6.55 3.12
CA HIS A 119 0.20 5.89 3.21
C HIS A 119 0.21 4.60 2.40
N ALA A 120 1.31 4.36 1.67
CA ALA A 120 1.56 3.06 1.10
C ALA A 120 1.95 2.08 2.21
N VAL A 121 1.21 1.00 2.37
CA VAL A 121 1.46 -0.03 3.39
C VAL A 121 1.68 -1.38 2.72
N PRO A 122 2.82 -2.06 2.97
CA PRO A 122 3.04 -3.41 2.46
C PRO A 122 1.98 -4.39 2.97
N ALA A 123 1.48 -5.27 2.09
CA ALA A 123 0.54 -6.30 2.45
C ALA A 123 1.06 -7.18 3.62
N GLY A 124 0.16 -7.63 4.48
CA GLY A 124 0.49 -8.39 5.70
C GLY A 124 0.85 -7.51 6.91
N ARG A 125 0.83 -6.20 6.78
CA ARG A 125 0.83 -5.29 7.92
C ARG A 125 -0.61 -5.06 8.39
N ARG A 126 -0.80 -4.92 9.71
CA ARG A 126 -2.12 -4.70 10.31
C ARG A 126 -2.83 -3.49 9.71
N GLU A 127 -2.08 -2.42 9.44
CA GLU A 127 -2.59 -1.18 8.87
C GLU A 127 -3.10 -1.35 7.42
N ALA A 128 -2.58 -2.34 6.68
CA ALA A 128 -3.02 -2.62 5.32
C ALA A 128 -4.49 -3.06 5.25
N ALA A 129 -5.01 -3.72 6.29
CA ALA A 129 -6.38 -4.20 6.34
C ALA A 129 -7.42 -3.08 6.14
N PHE A 130 -7.16 -1.87 6.66
CA PHE A 130 -8.06 -0.73 6.45
C PHE A 130 -8.04 -0.26 4.99
N LEU A 131 -6.88 -0.18 4.35
CA LEU A 131 -6.79 0.18 2.93
C LEU A 131 -7.43 -0.87 2.03
N ASP A 132 -7.26 -2.14 2.37
CA ASP A 132 -7.91 -3.26 1.66
C ASP A 132 -9.43 -3.18 1.78
N HIS A 133 -9.95 -2.85 2.96
CA HIS A 133 -11.37 -2.62 3.17
C HIS A 133 -11.89 -1.44 2.34
N LEU A 134 -11.16 -0.32 2.26
CA LEU A 134 -11.55 0.81 1.41
C LEU A 134 -11.58 0.42 -0.07
N GLY A 135 -10.55 -0.28 -0.56
CA GLY A 135 -10.50 -0.74 -1.94
C GLY A 135 -11.65 -1.70 -2.29
N THR A 136 -12.03 -2.57 -1.33
CA THR A 136 -13.20 -3.45 -1.48
C THR A 136 -14.50 -2.65 -1.54
N LYS A 137 -14.67 -1.64 -0.67
CA LYS A 137 -15.83 -0.76 -0.68
C LYS A 137 -16.01 0.00 -1.99
N LEU A 138 -14.91 0.42 -2.60
CA LEU A 138 -14.88 1.10 -3.90
C LEU A 138 -15.00 0.12 -5.08
N ALA A 139 -15.05 -1.19 -4.82
CA ALA A 139 -15.08 -2.25 -5.83
C ALA A 139 -14.00 -2.06 -6.92
N ILE A 140 -12.77 -1.71 -6.49
CA ILE A 140 -11.68 -1.41 -7.41
C ILE A 140 -11.29 -2.68 -8.17
N ASP A 141 -11.48 -2.68 -9.50
CA ASP A 141 -10.92 -3.70 -10.38
C ASP A 141 -9.43 -3.40 -10.66
N VAL A 142 -8.56 -3.98 -9.85
CA VAL A 142 -7.12 -3.77 -9.98
C VAL A 142 -6.61 -4.22 -11.35
N ALA A 143 -7.19 -5.26 -11.95
CA ALA A 143 -6.75 -5.78 -13.25
C ALA A 143 -6.97 -4.77 -14.38
N ALA A 144 -7.97 -3.92 -14.29
CA ALA A 144 -8.20 -2.84 -15.25
C ALA A 144 -7.17 -1.70 -15.15
N TRP A 145 -6.54 -1.52 -13.99
CA TRP A 145 -5.61 -0.43 -13.72
C TRP A 145 -4.14 -0.83 -13.77
N TRP A 146 -3.84 -2.09 -13.47
CA TRP A 146 -2.46 -2.56 -13.38
C TRP A 146 -2.34 -4.00 -13.86
N ARG A 147 -1.31 -4.26 -14.66
CA ARG A 147 -0.92 -5.59 -15.10
C ARG A 147 0.56 -5.81 -14.80
N PRO A 148 0.95 -7.02 -14.39
CA PRO A 148 2.36 -7.33 -14.15
C PRO A 148 3.15 -7.32 -15.46
N THR A 149 4.22 -6.52 -15.49
CA THR A 149 5.17 -6.50 -16.61
C THR A 149 6.53 -7.07 -16.19
N ALA A 150 7.40 -7.36 -17.14
CA ALA A 150 8.77 -7.75 -16.82
C ALA A 150 9.43 -6.70 -15.92
N LEU A 151 9.38 -5.43 -16.32
CA LEU A 151 10.01 -4.33 -15.59
C LEU A 151 9.44 -4.12 -14.18
N THR A 152 8.12 -4.13 -14.03
CA THR A 152 7.46 -3.77 -12.76
C THR A 152 7.35 -4.93 -11.79
N TYR A 153 7.34 -6.18 -12.28
CA TYR A 153 7.09 -7.35 -11.44
C TYR A 153 8.03 -8.53 -11.72
N PHE A 154 8.04 -9.13 -12.93
CA PHE A 154 8.68 -10.42 -13.16
C PHE A 154 10.20 -10.38 -13.02
N ASP A 155 10.88 -9.30 -13.43
CA ASP A 155 12.33 -9.14 -13.22
C ASP A 155 12.73 -9.02 -11.74
N LYS A 156 11.76 -8.70 -10.85
CA LYS A 156 11.97 -8.64 -9.39
C LYS A 156 11.85 -10.00 -8.71
N LEU A 157 11.26 -10.98 -9.41
CA LEU A 157 11.15 -12.36 -8.93
C LEU A 157 12.43 -13.16 -9.22
N THR A 158 12.58 -14.29 -8.53
CA THR A 158 13.58 -15.31 -8.89
C THR A 158 13.06 -16.18 -10.04
N LYS A 159 13.96 -16.85 -10.79
CA LYS A 159 13.54 -17.79 -11.82
C LYS A 159 12.58 -18.87 -11.28
N PRO A 160 12.84 -19.55 -10.14
CA PRO A 160 11.89 -20.48 -9.55
C PRO A 160 10.53 -19.83 -9.23
N GLY A 161 10.52 -18.56 -8.78
CA GLY A 161 9.28 -17.83 -8.49
C GLY A 161 8.42 -17.63 -9.75
N ILE A 162 9.03 -17.25 -10.88
CA ILE A 162 8.28 -17.11 -12.16
C ILE A 162 7.78 -18.48 -12.63
N LEU A 163 8.58 -19.53 -12.50
CA LEU A 163 8.16 -20.89 -12.89
C LEU A 163 7.02 -21.42 -12.02
N ALA A 164 6.96 -21.02 -10.73
CA ALA A 164 5.83 -21.37 -9.86
C ALA A 164 4.53 -20.70 -10.33
N LEU A 165 4.60 -19.44 -10.81
CA LEU A 165 3.44 -18.77 -11.39
C LEU A 165 2.95 -19.46 -12.68
N PHE A 166 3.85 -19.94 -13.55
CA PHE A 166 3.45 -20.73 -14.70
C PHE A 166 2.77 -22.03 -14.30
N GLU A 167 3.25 -22.69 -13.24
CA GLU A 167 2.62 -23.90 -12.70
C GLU A 167 1.24 -23.60 -12.10
N GLU A 168 1.08 -22.51 -11.38
CA GLU A 168 -0.19 -22.05 -10.83
C GLU A 168 -1.26 -21.85 -11.92
N ILE A 169 -0.87 -21.23 -13.03
CA ILE A 169 -1.81 -20.89 -14.10
C ILE A 169 -2.09 -22.06 -15.06
N GLY A 170 -1.05 -22.77 -15.50
CA GLY A 170 -1.14 -23.79 -16.54
C GLY A 170 -0.61 -25.16 -16.15
N GLY A 171 -0.39 -25.39 -14.85
CA GLY A 171 0.07 -26.68 -14.33
C GLY A 171 1.53 -26.98 -14.68
N LEU A 172 1.92 -28.23 -14.37
CA LEU A 172 3.29 -28.69 -14.55
C LEU A 172 3.77 -28.61 -16.02
N GLU A 173 2.87 -28.79 -16.97
CA GLU A 173 3.21 -28.70 -18.41
C GLU A 173 3.73 -27.33 -18.78
N LEU A 174 3.05 -26.26 -18.36
CA LEU A 174 3.46 -24.90 -18.63
C LEU A 174 4.81 -24.58 -17.97
N ARG A 175 4.98 -24.99 -16.71
CA ARG A 175 6.26 -24.87 -15.99
C ARG A 175 7.41 -25.58 -16.73
N VAL A 176 7.20 -26.83 -17.17
CA VAL A 176 8.24 -27.61 -17.86
C VAL A 176 8.59 -26.96 -19.18
N ARG A 177 7.60 -26.50 -19.96
CA ARG A 177 7.81 -25.81 -21.25
C ARG A 177 8.79 -24.65 -21.13
N TYR A 178 8.74 -23.89 -20.03
CA TYR A 178 9.57 -22.71 -19.82
C TYR A 178 10.80 -22.94 -18.92
N SER A 179 10.99 -24.14 -18.37
CA SER A 179 12.05 -24.43 -17.38
C SER A 179 13.47 -24.20 -17.92
N GLY A 180 13.70 -24.42 -19.23
CA GLY A 180 14.99 -24.19 -19.89
C GLY A 180 15.31 -22.72 -20.19
N SER A 181 14.34 -21.80 -20.11
CA SER A 181 14.52 -20.41 -20.46
C SER A 181 15.43 -19.67 -19.48
N LYS A 182 16.18 -18.68 -19.96
CA LYS A 182 16.91 -17.75 -19.08
C LYS A 182 15.92 -16.86 -18.34
N LYS A 183 16.33 -16.32 -17.19
CA LYS A 183 15.46 -15.49 -16.35
C LYS A 183 14.81 -14.32 -17.10
N HIS A 184 15.59 -13.59 -17.88
CA HIS A 184 15.09 -12.44 -18.66
C HIS A 184 14.03 -12.86 -19.70
N ASP A 185 14.31 -13.94 -20.47
CA ASP A 185 13.36 -14.45 -21.46
C ASP A 185 12.09 -14.99 -20.81
N LEU A 186 12.25 -15.58 -19.61
CA LEU A 186 11.13 -16.07 -18.80
C LEU A 186 10.24 -14.92 -18.31
N ALA A 187 10.84 -13.80 -17.86
CA ALA A 187 10.11 -12.61 -17.44
C ALA A 187 9.32 -11.98 -18.60
N ALA A 188 9.93 -11.88 -19.79
CA ALA A 188 9.24 -11.40 -21.00
C ALA A 188 8.12 -12.35 -21.45
N SER A 189 8.30 -13.68 -21.30
CA SER A 189 7.27 -14.64 -21.59
C SER A 189 6.11 -14.58 -20.60
N ALA A 190 6.41 -14.34 -19.32
CA ALA A 190 5.41 -14.13 -18.30
C ALA A 190 4.58 -12.85 -18.58
N GLU A 191 5.24 -11.73 -18.90
CA GLU A 191 4.53 -10.50 -19.26
C GLU A 191 3.51 -10.74 -20.38
N ARG A 192 3.91 -11.41 -21.46
CA ARG A 192 3.00 -11.72 -22.57
C ARG A 192 1.87 -12.66 -22.16
N LEU A 193 2.15 -13.69 -21.35
CA LEU A 193 1.12 -14.62 -20.89
C LEU A 193 0.08 -13.92 -20.01
N PHE A 194 0.54 -13.18 -19.01
CA PHE A 194 -0.34 -12.47 -18.07
C PHE A 194 -0.97 -11.20 -18.67
N GLY A 195 -0.42 -10.70 -19.78
CA GLY A 195 -0.99 -9.64 -20.61
C GLY A 195 -2.05 -10.12 -21.60
N GLY A 196 -2.15 -11.44 -21.81
CA GLY A 196 -3.09 -12.02 -22.79
C GLY A 196 -2.56 -12.07 -24.22
N ASP A 197 -1.27 -11.76 -24.44
CA ASP A 197 -0.63 -11.67 -25.77
C ASP A 197 -0.02 -13.01 -26.24
N VAL A 198 -0.50 -14.12 -25.70
CA VAL A 198 -0.04 -15.47 -26.08
C VAL A 198 -1.24 -16.30 -26.52
N ILE A 199 -1.10 -16.96 -27.66
CA ILE A 199 -2.09 -17.95 -28.10
C ILE A 199 -1.86 -19.22 -27.26
N ILE A 200 -2.77 -19.49 -26.37
CA ILE A 200 -2.80 -20.64 -25.47
C ILE A 200 -4.26 -21.08 -25.26
N GLU A 201 -4.47 -22.19 -24.60
CA GLU A 201 -5.80 -22.68 -24.25
C GLU A 201 -6.60 -21.60 -23.51
N SER A 202 -7.86 -21.40 -23.90
CA SER A 202 -8.72 -20.31 -23.39
C SER A 202 -8.79 -20.29 -21.87
N GLU A 203 -8.86 -21.46 -21.24
CA GLU A 203 -8.94 -21.58 -19.78
C GLU A 203 -7.65 -21.09 -19.07
N ILE A 204 -6.49 -21.38 -19.65
CA ILE A 204 -5.20 -20.90 -19.14
C ILE A 204 -5.09 -19.38 -19.35
N GLN A 205 -5.52 -18.89 -20.51
CA GLN A 205 -5.51 -17.47 -20.82
C GLN A 205 -6.41 -16.67 -19.89
N GLU A 206 -7.62 -17.15 -19.63
CA GLU A 206 -8.56 -16.51 -18.69
C GLU A 206 -7.97 -16.44 -17.26
N ARG A 207 -7.38 -17.55 -16.78
CA ARG A 207 -6.70 -17.58 -15.49
C ARG A 207 -5.51 -16.62 -15.42
N ALA A 208 -4.71 -16.57 -16.48
CA ALA A 208 -3.57 -15.66 -16.57
C ALA A 208 -3.99 -14.20 -16.57
N ILE A 209 -5.05 -13.84 -17.32
CA ILE A 209 -5.59 -12.49 -17.37
C ILE A 209 -6.26 -12.10 -16.05
N ALA A 210 -6.93 -13.02 -15.37
CA ALA A 210 -7.55 -12.76 -14.07
C ALA A 210 -6.55 -12.73 -12.92
N TRP A 211 -5.32 -13.22 -13.13
CA TRP A 211 -4.34 -13.35 -12.06
C TRP A 211 -3.78 -11.99 -11.63
N LEU A 212 -3.69 -11.82 -10.32
CA LEU A 212 -3.03 -10.71 -9.65
C LEU A 212 -2.24 -11.27 -8.46
N PRO A 213 -1.07 -10.70 -8.11
CA PRO A 213 -0.41 -11.04 -6.88
C PRO A 213 -1.27 -10.62 -5.68
N ASP A 214 -1.29 -11.41 -4.62
CA ASP A 214 -2.10 -11.14 -3.42
C ASP A 214 -1.84 -9.75 -2.84
N GLN A 215 -0.61 -9.25 -2.97
CA GLN A 215 -0.22 -7.92 -2.50
C GLN A 215 -0.88 -6.76 -3.27
N MET A 216 -1.48 -7.03 -4.42
CA MET A 216 -2.23 -6.04 -5.22
C MET A 216 -3.74 -6.20 -5.08
N ARG A 217 -4.23 -7.23 -4.40
CA ARG A 217 -5.67 -7.43 -4.18
C ARG A 217 -6.16 -6.59 -3.02
N PHE A 218 -7.35 -6.02 -3.17
CA PHE A 218 -8.12 -5.45 -2.08
C PHE A 218 -9.06 -6.54 -1.55
N GLY A 219 -8.88 -6.98 -0.32
CA GLY A 219 -9.68 -8.02 0.32
C GLY A 219 -8.83 -8.83 1.30
N VAL A 220 -9.48 -9.48 2.26
CA VAL A 220 -8.82 -10.40 3.17
C VAL A 220 -8.46 -11.65 2.38
N PRO A 221 -7.21 -12.14 2.41
CA PRO A 221 -6.90 -13.47 1.87
C PRO A 221 -7.82 -14.50 2.54
N GLU A 222 -8.48 -15.34 1.76
CA GLU A 222 -9.24 -16.49 2.31
C GLU A 222 -8.26 -17.32 3.14
N GLY A 223 -8.41 -17.30 4.47
CA GLY A 223 -7.56 -18.07 5.40
C GLY A 223 -7.03 -17.32 6.63
N CYS A 224 -7.35 -16.04 6.82
CA CYS A 224 -6.94 -15.27 8.01
C CYS A 224 -8.06 -15.08 9.05
N ASP A 225 -9.03 -15.98 9.13
CA ASP A 225 -10.03 -16.04 10.21
C ASP A 225 -9.52 -16.77 11.46
N GLU A 226 -8.23 -16.69 11.78
CA GLU A 226 -7.83 -17.02 13.15
C GLU A 226 -7.99 -15.77 14.01
N PRO A 227 -8.89 -15.79 15.01
CA PRO A 227 -8.94 -14.73 16.00
C PRO A 227 -7.58 -14.72 16.70
N ILE A 228 -6.88 -13.60 16.59
CA ILE A 228 -5.67 -13.34 17.38
C ILE A 228 -6.11 -13.45 18.85
N SER A 229 -5.83 -14.61 19.46
CA SER A 229 -5.97 -14.79 20.90
C SER A 229 -5.13 -13.70 21.57
N ALA A 230 -5.84 -12.81 22.24
CA ALA A 230 -5.26 -11.86 23.18
C ALA A 230 -4.77 -12.64 24.39
N ASP A 231 -3.62 -13.30 24.26
CA ASP A 231 -2.89 -13.82 25.42
C ASP A 231 -1.40 -13.86 25.08
N ASN A 232 -0.66 -13.08 25.81
CA ASN A 232 0.75 -13.13 26.21
C ASN A 232 1.46 -11.77 26.11
N SER A 233 1.16 -10.90 27.07
CA SER A 233 2.12 -9.90 27.53
C SER A 233 1.80 -9.38 28.92
N ALA A 234 1.72 -10.32 29.89
CA ALA A 234 1.61 -9.98 31.31
C ALA A 234 2.30 -11.05 32.20
N SER A 235 3.53 -11.50 31.84
CA SER A 235 4.29 -12.40 32.75
C SER A 235 5.81 -12.25 32.74
N ASP A 236 6.38 -11.20 32.16
CA ASP A 236 7.85 -11.00 32.22
C ASP A 236 8.30 -9.73 32.94
N LEU A 237 7.56 -9.27 33.95
CA LEU A 237 8.00 -8.17 34.83
C LEU A 237 7.86 -8.47 36.33
N ALA A 238 7.93 -9.73 36.76
CA ALA A 238 7.78 -10.10 38.16
C ALA A 238 8.89 -10.98 38.76
N ASP A 239 10.10 -10.98 38.18
CA ASP A 239 11.23 -11.77 38.74
C ASP A 239 12.56 -11.04 38.73
N ALA A 240 12.59 -9.82 39.24
CA ALA A 240 13.84 -9.08 39.49
C ALA A 240 13.80 -8.22 40.76
N VAL A 241 13.18 -8.71 41.84
CA VAL A 241 13.39 -8.16 43.19
C VAL A 241 13.25 -9.30 44.17
N ASN A 242 14.35 -10.01 44.44
CA ASN A 242 14.68 -10.58 45.77
C ASN A 242 16.03 -11.33 45.60
N GLY A 243 17.03 -10.79 46.20
CA GLY A 243 18.36 -11.37 46.35
C GLY A 243 19.11 -10.54 47.36
N ASP A 244 18.67 -10.74 48.59
CA ASP A 244 19.34 -10.36 49.85
C ASP A 244 20.78 -10.95 49.87
N GLY A 245 21.63 -10.24 50.61
CA GLY A 245 22.63 -10.95 51.39
C GLY A 245 24.05 -10.43 51.32
N ASP A 246 24.35 -9.59 52.26
CA ASP A 246 25.52 -9.64 53.18
C ASP A 246 26.93 -9.92 52.57
N THR A 247 27.78 -9.13 52.91
CA THR A 247 28.75 -8.99 53.99
C THR A 247 30.13 -8.53 53.51
N ASP A 248 30.62 -7.57 54.26
CA ASP A 248 31.97 -7.37 54.79
C ASP A 248 33.20 -7.29 53.86
N GLY A 249 33.90 -6.24 54.14
CA GLY A 249 35.32 -6.35 54.32
C GLY A 249 36.19 -5.38 53.53
N ASP A 250 36.42 -4.31 54.17
CA ASP A 250 37.75 -3.86 54.57
C ASP A 250 38.72 -3.23 53.56
N ASP A 251 39.04 -2.07 53.92
CA ASP A 251 40.35 -1.39 53.95
C ASP A 251 41.20 -1.14 52.71
N SER A 252 41.44 0.10 52.67
CA SER A 252 42.77 0.76 52.63
C SER A 252 43.30 1.35 51.33
N PHE A 253 43.45 2.62 51.46
CA PHE A 253 44.62 3.46 51.13
C PHE A 253 45.10 3.70 49.67
N ALA A 254 45.13 5.01 49.52
CA ALA A 254 46.24 5.84 49.03
C ALA A 254 46.25 6.13 47.53
N GLN A 255 45.95 7.38 47.19
CA GLN A 255 46.86 8.52 47.03
C GLN A 255 47.78 8.50 45.81
N ALA A 256 47.61 9.59 45.08
CA ALA A 256 48.62 10.31 44.31
C ALA A 256 48.79 9.92 42.80
N ALA A 257 48.44 10.76 41.93
CA ALA A 257 49.14 11.78 41.17
C ALA A 257 48.20 12.32 40.09
#